data_34d8118891a7e05b67bd8a8c16d92c68
#
_entry.id   34d8118891a7e05b67bd8a8c16d92c68
#
_cell.length_a   1.000
_cell.length_b   1.000
_cell.length_c   1.000
_cell.angle_alpha   90.00
_cell.angle_beta   90.00
_cell.angle_gamma   90.00
#
_symmetry.space_group_name_H-M   'P 1'
#
loop_
_entity.id
_entity.type
_entity.pdbx_description
1 polymer ?
#
loop_
_entity_poly.entity_id
_entity_poly.type
_entity_poly.pdbx_seq_one_letter_code
_entity_poly.pdbx_strand_id
1 'polypeptide(L)'
;MVAQAKAIAAKTGVKIIESNDVAAAKGANVIYTDTWLSMGDDTPLETIKDKFMPYQVNEALMELTGATHVLHCQPAHRDLEITGSLMDSDASLLMQQAENRMHGQNAILTHLLGA
;
A
#
# COMPACT_ATOMS: atom_id res chain seq x y z
N MET A 1 -16.76 -7.85 -2.14
CA MET A 1 -16.16 -6.56 -1.73
C MET A 1 -16.08 -5.56 -2.89
N VAL A 2 -15.42 -5.84 -4.02
CA VAL A 2 -15.25 -4.89 -5.14
C VAL A 2 -16.57 -4.32 -5.67
N ALA A 3 -17.59 -5.17 -5.92
CA ALA A 3 -18.90 -4.71 -6.38
C ALA A 3 -19.58 -3.75 -5.39
N GLN A 4 -19.43 -3.99 -4.09
CA GLN A 4 -19.96 -3.09 -3.05
C GLN A 4 -19.22 -1.74 -3.04
N ALA A 5 -17.88 -1.77 -3.16
CA ALA A 5 -17.07 -0.56 -3.25
C ALA A 5 -17.47 0.29 -4.47
N LYS A 6 -17.63 -0.34 -5.64
CA LYS A 6 -18.10 0.34 -6.86
C LYS A 6 -19.51 0.93 -6.70
N ALA A 7 -20.41 0.23 -6.02
CA ALA A 7 -21.76 0.74 -5.75
C ALA A 7 -21.77 1.96 -4.81
N ILE A 8 -20.86 1.98 -3.83
CA ILE A 8 -20.66 3.14 -2.94
C ILE A 8 -20.03 4.29 -3.71
N ALA A 9 -18.98 4.01 -4.51
CA ALA A 9 -18.32 5.00 -5.34
C ALA A 9 -19.28 5.72 -6.29
N ALA A 10 -20.20 4.99 -6.92
CA ALA A 10 -21.21 5.55 -7.79
C ALA A 10 -22.16 6.53 -7.06
N LYS A 11 -22.39 6.33 -5.75
CA LYS A 11 -23.23 7.22 -4.94
C LYS A 11 -22.48 8.43 -4.42
N THR A 12 -21.18 8.30 -4.19
CA THR A 12 -20.34 9.32 -3.56
C THR A 12 -19.55 10.17 -4.56
N GLY A 13 -19.56 9.79 -5.84
CA GLY A 13 -18.76 10.43 -6.88
C GLY A 13 -17.28 10.05 -6.87
N VAL A 14 -16.87 9.09 -6.02
CA VAL A 14 -15.50 8.58 -5.97
C VAL A 14 -15.25 7.69 -7.19
N LYS A 15 -14.09 7.83 -7.81
CA LYS A 15 -13.65 7.00 -8.93
C LYS A 15 -12.81 5.82 -8.43
N ILE A 16 -13.21 4.60 -8.79
CA ILE A 16 -12.45 3.37 -8.55
C ILE A 16 -11.98 2.84 -9.89
N ILE A 17 -10.67 2.63 -10.02
CA ILE A 17 -10.02 2.05 -11.21
C ILE A 17 -9.41 0.72 -10.79
N GLU A 18 -9.69 -0.34 -11.52
CA GLU A 18 -9.01 -1.65 -11.39
C GLU A 18 -8.20 -1.86 -12.67
N SER A 19 -6.92 -2.14 -12.53
CA SER A 19 -6.01 -2.34 -13.66
C SER A 19 -4.83 -3.20 -13.24
N ASN A 20 -4.32 -4.00 -14.18
CA ASN A 20 -3.02 -4.66 -14.06
C ASN A 20 -1.88 -3.82 -14.65
N ASP A 21 -2.19 -2.67 -15.23
CA ASP A 21 -1.21 -1.72 -15.75
C ASP A 21 -0.89 -0.68 -14.66
N VAL A 22 0.36 -0.63 -14.23
CA VAL A 22 0.84 0.35 -13.23
C VAL A 22 0.66 1.79 -13.68
N ALA A 23 0.64 2.04 -14.99
CA ALA A 23 0.40 3.37 -15.55
C ALA A 23 -1.01 3.90 -15.24
N ALA A 24 -1.96 3.03 -14.88
CA ALA A 24 -3.29 3.45 -14.44
C ALA A 24 -3.27 4.26 -13.13
N ALA A 25 -2.16 4.17 -12.37
CA ALA A 25 -1.94 4.97 -11.15
C ALA A 25 -1.38 6.38 -11.43
N LYS A 26 -1.22 6.77 -12.70
CA LYS A 26 -0.74 8.12 -13.04
C LYS A 26 -1.64 9.21 -12.47
N GLY A 27 -1.03 10.17 -11.78
CA GLY A 27 -1.73 11.23 -11.06
C GLY A 27 -2.07 10.87 -9.61
N ALA A 28 -1.63 9.71 -9.13
CA ALA A 28 -1.76 9.37 -7.72
C ALA A 28 -0.85 10.27 -6.85
N ASN A 29 -1.33 10.66 -5.68
CA ASN A 29 -0.52 11.39 -4.71
C ASN A 29 0.26 10.45 -3.80
N VAL A 30 -0.28 9.26 -3.57
CA VAL A 30 0.27 8.25 -2.65
C VAL A 30 0.20 6.88 -3.30
N ILE A 31 1.27 6.10 -3.17
CA ILE A 31 1.28 4.67 -3.47
C ILE A 31 1.22 3.90 -2.17
N TYR A 32 0.33 2.94 -2.09
CA TYR A 32 0.22 2.01 -0.96
C TYR A 32 0.52 0.60 -1.44
N THR A 33 1.47 -0.08 -0.80
CA THR A 33 1.81 -1.46 -1.13
C THR A 33 1.70 -2.39 0.08
N ASP A 34 1.72 -3.68 -0.18
CA ASP A 34 1.70 -4.76 0.80
C ASP A 34 2.75 -5.79 0.43
N THR A 35 3.07 -6.68 1.36
CA THR A 35 3.92 -7.84 1.10
C THR A 35 3.32 -8.75 0.04
N TRP A 36 4.17 -9.36 -0.79
CA TRP A 36 3.71 -10.31 -1.82
C TRP A 36 3.27 -11.66 -1.25
N LEU A 37 3.79 -12.02 -0.08
CA LEU A 37 3.43 -13.24 0.64
C LEU A 37 2.84 -12.86 1.98
N SER A 38 1.60 -13.27 2.21
CA SER A 38 0.93 -13.08 3.51
C SER A 38 1.59 -13.93 4.59
N MET A 39 1.51 -13.49 5.83
CA MET A 39 1.96 -14.31 6.97
C MET A 39 1.21 -15.66 6.96
N GLY A 40 1.98 -16.75 7.02
CA GLY A 40 1.44 -18.12 6.98
C GLY A 40 1.22 -18.68 5.57
N ASP A 41 1.65 -17.96 4.53
CA ASP A 41 1.69 -18.48 3.17
C ASP A 41 3.03 -19.18 2.94
N ASP A 42 2.99 -20.50 2.72
CA ASP A 42 4.16 -21.35 2.49
C ASP A 42 4.61 -21.37 1.00
N THR A 43 4.00 -20.54 0.16
CA THR A 43 4.36 -20.45 -1.26
C THR A 43 5.82 -19.98 -1.40
N PRO A 44 6.70 -20.72 -2.09
CA PRO A 44 8.07 -20.28 -2.27
C PRO A 44 8.12 -18.95 -3.04
N LEU A 45 8.84 -17.96 -2.48
CA LEU A 45 8.98 -16.62 -3.08
C LEU A 45 9.41 -16.67 -4.55
N GLU A 46 10.33 -17.58 -4.89
CA GLU A 46 10.85 -17.74 -6.25
C GLU A 46 9.76 -18.06 -7.28
N THR A 47 8.64 -18.67 -6.85
CA THR A 47 7.54 -19.02 -7.76
C THR A 47 6.68 -17.84 -8.16
N ILE A 48 6.69 -16.77 -7.36
CA ILE A 48 5.85 -15.58 -7.56
C ILE A 48 6.66 -14.34 -7.91
N LYS A 49 7.95 -14.31 -7.57
CA LYS A 49 8.82 -13.16 -7.71
C LYS A 49 8.76 -12.53 -9.10
N ASP A 50 8.93 -13.32 -10.15
CA ASP A 50 8.91 -12.83 -11.52
C ASP A 50 7.56 -12.21 -11.92
N LYS A 51 6.47 -12.69 -11.32
CA LYS A 51 5.12 -12.17 -11.59
C LYS A 51 4.86 -10.85 -10.88
N PHE A 52 5.46 -10.65 -9.70
CA PHE A 52 5.24 -9.48 -8.87
C PHE A 52 6.27 -8.38 -9.06
N MET A 53 7.50 -8.70 -9.52
CA MET A 53 8.54 -7.70 -9.77
C MET A 53 8.10 -6.52 -10.64
N PRO A 54 7.27 -6.69 -11.69
CA PRO A 54 6.75 -5.54 -12.46
C PRO A 54 5.90 -4.55 -11.64
N TYR A 55 5.46 -4.95 -10.46
CA TYR A 55 4.64 -4.13 -9.54
C TYR A 55 5.43 -3.63 -8.34
N GLN A 56 6.76 -3.83 -8.31
CA GLN A 56 7.60 -3.30 -7.24
C GLN A 56 7.43 -1.79 -7.14
N VAL A 57 7.23 -1.31 -5.92
CA VAL A 57 7.23 0.13 -5.65
C VAL A 57 8.67 0.61 -5.55
N ASN A 58 9.06 1.40 -6.52
CA ASN A 58 10.42 1.93 -6.68
C ASN A 58 10.37 3.36 -7.22
N GLU A 59 11.52 3.99 -7.35
CA GLU A 59 11.66 5.38 -7.79
C GLU A 59 11.07 5.60 -9.20
N ALA A 60 11.22 4.62 -10.10
CA ALA A 60 10.66 4.71 -11.44
C ALA A 60 9.12 4.71 -11.43
N LEU A 61 8.50 3.92 -10.54
CA LEU A 61 7.04 3.93 -10.36
C LEU A 61 6.58 5.25 -9.74
N MET A 62 7.31 5.79 -8.77
CA MET A 62 7.01 7.10 -8.19
C MET A 62 7.06 8.20 -9.25
N GLU A 63 8.07 8.20 -10.10
CA GLU A 63 8.19 9.14 -11.23
C GLU A 63 7.07 8.97 -12.24
N LEU A 64 6.76 7.72 -12.65
CA LEU A 64 5.70 7.40 -13.61
C LEU A 64 4.34 7.92 -13.13
N THR A 65 4.04 7.73 -11.86
CA THR A 65 2.75 8.09 -11.28
C THR A 65 2.65 9.54 -10.86
N GLY A 66 3.77 10.16 -10.51
CA GLY A 66 3.85 11.48 -9.90
C GLY A 66 3.53 11.46 -8.40
N ALA A 67 3.47 10.28 -7.80
CA ALA A 67 3.23 10.15 -6.36
C ALA A 67 4.38 10.74 -5.56
N THR A 68 4.04 11.42 -4.47
CA THR A 68 4.99 12.09 -3.58
C THR A 68 5.26 11.30 -2.30
N HIS A 69 4.41 10.34 -1.99
CA HIS A 69 4.53 9.54 -0.77
C HIS A 69 4.24 8.07 -1.01
N VAL A 70 4.84 7.24 -0.17
CA VAL A 70 4.61 5.79 -0.15
C VAL A 70 4.22 5.32 1.24
N LEU A 71 3.31 4.36 1.29
CA LEU A 71 2.80 3.69 2.47
C LEU A 71 2.98 2.17 2.33
N HIS A 72 3.11 1.48 3.47
CA HIS A 72 3.15 0.02 3.55
C HIS A 72 2.56 -0.44 4.88
N CYS A 73 1.71 -1.45 4.87
CA CYS A 73 1.06 -1.96 6.08
C CYS A 73 2.00 -2.63 7.08
N GLN A 74 3.24 -2.96 6.67
CA GLN A 74 4.24 -3.67 7.46
C GLN A 74 3.83 -5.12 7.84
N PRO A 75 4.79 -6.08 7.98
CA PRO A 75 6.24 -5.90 7.70
C PRO A 75 6.55 -5.75 6.22
N ALA A 76 7.61 -5.01 5.89
CA ALA A 76 8.07 -4.80 4.52
C ALA A 76 9.36 -5.59 4.24
N HIS A 77 9.53 -6.06 3.00
CA HIS A 77 10.73 -6.75 2.55
C HIS A 77 11.49 -5.86 1.56
N ARG A 78 12.65 -5.37 1.99
CA ARG A 78 13.51 -4.52 1.16
C ARG A 78 13.85 -5.19 -0.16
N ASP A 79 13.74 -4.42 -1.23
CA ASP A 79 14.09 -4.83 -2.60
C ASP A 79 13.22 -5.97 -3.16
N LEU A 80 12.10 -6.26 -2.49
CA LEU A 80 11.01 -7.08 -3.03
C LEU A 80 9.85 -6.17 -3.45
N GLU A 81 8.80 -6.05 -2.64
CA GLU A 81 7.62 -5.23 -2.96
C GLU A 81 7.89 -3.72 -2.96
N ILE A 82 8.94 -3.30 -2.27
CA ILE A 82 9.40 -1.91 -2.21
C ILE A 82 10.93 -1.84 -2.15
N THR A 83 11.55 -0.87 -2.81
CA THR A 83 13.01 -0.69 -2.75
C THR A 83 13.45 -0.17 -1.38
N GLY A 84 14.63 -0.63 -0.93
CA GLY A 84 15.22 -0.16 0.32
C GLY A 84 15.48 1.34 0.31
N SER A 85 15.94 1.89 -0.83
CA SER A 85 16.17 3.32 -1.02
C SER A 85 14.91 4.16 -0.85
N LEU A 86 13.77 3.69 -1.39
CA LEU A 86 12.50 4.39 -1.24
C LEU A 86 11.97 4.29 0.20
N MET A 87 12.17 3.14 0.86
CA MET A 87 11.80 2.98 2.28
C MET A 87 12.51 3.98 3.20
N ASP A 88 13.75 4.34 2.87
CA ASP A 88 14.60 5.22 3.67
C ASP A 88 14.56 6.69 3.19
N SER A 89 13.72 6.99 2.20
CA SER A 89 13.59 8.35 1.64
C SER A 89 12.58 9.22 2.39
N ASP A 90 12.61 10.52 2.14
CA ASP A 90 11.63 11.48 2.67
C ASP A 90 10.19 11.24 2.14
N ALA A 91 10.04 10.49 1.04
CA ALA A 91 8.73 10.09 0.53
C ALA A 91 8.08 8.98 1.36
N SER A 92 8.84 8.30 2.21
CA SER A 92 8.37 7.18 3.02
C SER A 92 7.57 7.66 4.24
N LEU A 93 6.31 7.25 4.31
CA LEU A 93 5.46 7.45 5.49
C LEU A 93 5.23 6.14 6.27
N LEU A 94 6.07 5.12 6.05
CA LEU A 94 5.91 3.80 6.63
C LEU A 94 5.90 3.83 8.16
N MET A 95 6.84 4.57 8.75
CA MET A 95 6.96 4.66 10.21
C MET A 95 5.83 5.47 10.83
N GLN A 96 5.44 6.59 10.20
CA GLN A 96 4.28 7.38 10.64
C GLN A 96 2.98 6.57 10.56
N GLN A 97 2.82 5.75 9.52
CA GLN A 97 1.68 4.84 9.41
C GLN A 97 1.68 3.79 10.52
N ALA A 98 2.82 3.19 10.82
CA ALA A 98 2.97 2.21 11.89
C ALA A 98 2.65 2.81 13.27
N GLU A 99 3.14 4.01 13.56
CA GLU A 99 2.84 4.74 14.78
C GLU A 99 1.34 5.09 14.88
N ASN A 100 0.75 5.61 13.81
CA ASN A 100 -0.66 5.97 13.78
C ASN A 100 -1.60 4.77 14.02
N ARG A 101 -1.17 3.55 13.70
CA ARG A 101 -1.92 2.34 14.04
C ARG A 101 -2.09 2.20 15.56
N MET A 102 -1.06 2.48 16.34
CA MET A 102 -1.14 2.47 17.81
C MET A 102 -2.11 3.54 18.31
N HIS A 103 -1.99 4.77 17.83
CA HIS A 103 -2.87 5.87 18.24
C HIS A 103 -4.34 5.60 17.87
N GLY A 104 -4.60 5.10 16.67
CA GLY A 104 -5.94 4.71 16.23
C GLY A 104 -6.55 3.61 17.10
N GLN A 105 -5.80 2.59 17.43
CA GLN A 105 -6.26 1.50 18.31
C GLN A 105 -6.52 2.00 19.74
N ASN A 106 -5.66 2.85 20.28
CA ASN A 106 -5.87 3.46 21.60
C ASN A 106 -7.16 4.30 21.63
N ALA A 107 -7.41 5.10 20.59
CA ALA A 107 -8.65 5.88 20.48
C ALA A 107 -9.90 4.98 20.44
N ILE A 108 -9.86 3.88 19.69
CA ILE A 108 -10.95 2.91 19.64
C ILE A 108 -11.19 2.28 21.01
N LEU A 109 -10.12 1.83 21.71
CA LEU A 109 -10.24 1.24 23.04
C LEU A 109 -10.82 2.25 24.05
N THR A 110 -10.33 3.49 24.06
CA THR A 110 -10.85 4.57 24.90
C THR A 110 -12.34 4.78 24.66
N HIS A 111 -12.76 4.85 23.40
CA HIS A 111 -14.17 5.03 23.06
C HIS A 111 -15.03 3.83 23.50
N LEU A 112 -14.58 2.61 23.30
CA LEU A 112 -15.33 1.39 23.64
C LEU A 112 -15.41 1.16 25.16
N LEU A 113 -14.39 1.59 25.92
CA LEU A 113 -14.35 1.44 27.38
C LEU A 113 -15.00 2.62 28.13
N GLY A 114 -15.39 3.67 27.45
CA GLY A 114 -16.02 4.85 28.03
C GLY A 114 -15.09 5.70 28.89
N ALA A 115 -13.78 5.67 28.56
CA ALA A 115 -12.75 6.41 29.30
C ALA A 115 -12.49 7.79 28.65
#